data_182bc2a70e9732ee1a8fc8586bd27ef7
#
_entry.id   182bc2a70e9732ee1a8fc8586bd27ef7
#
_cell.length_a   1.000
_cell.length_b   1.000
_cell.length_c   1.000
_cell.angle_alpha   90.00
_cell.angle_beta   90.00
_cell.angle_gamma   90.00
#
_symmetry.space_group_name_H-M   'P 1'
#
loop_
_entity.id
_entity.type
_entity.pdbx_description
1 polymer ?
#
loop_
_entity_poly.entity_id
_entity_poly.type
_entity_poly.pdbx_seq_one_letter_code
_entity_poly.pdbx_strand_id
1 'polypeptide(L)'
;MTVALIVYLVFLLLIAVRSARRVKDVPDFFVARKGASAKAVAGSLVATILGGSAVIGAVDSGARLGGAASWFMLVGALGLLALIPFAGRAYSHGKYALPDLVENLYGKGPRLVASVVIPVAWTGIVAAQIIAAAKLLMTFTPMGYTTAAIVAAAVFTGYTLAGGQLSILRTDFFQACLIIAGLLLVAGFALFGVGGPSVGFADSLLSGSSAPAFPFSTNFSPFDLFLLVLTYGTTYTAGPDIFSRMFCAKDVATAKKGIAFAACTLIPVAFVIGFLAVYGAGLGDVSGARITAIADKVLPPFLIPLFALALLSVVLSSADTTLLSSSVIICGLFGVEKRSAGVARASIVILLNGVVALLLALVFTDIIGTLLLALAVYAGAFTVPILWGLGSKPEKPP
;
A
#
# COMPACT_ATOMS: atom_id res chain seq x y z
N MET A 1 -24.72 -7.04 1.15
CA MET A 1 -23.26 -7.07 1.41
C MET A 1 -22.57 -8.28 0.77
N THR A 2 -22.87 -9.51 1.18
CA THR A 2 -22.19 -10.74 0.70
C THR A 2 -22.18 -10.89 -0.82
N VAL A 3 -23.30 -10.60 -1.50
CA VAL A 3 -23.38 -10.67 -2.98
C VAL A 3 -22.44 -9.67 -3.64
N ALA A 4 -22.38 -8.42 -3.17
CA ALA A 4 -21.48 -7.40 -3.70
C ALA A 4 -20.02 -7.81 -3.54
N LEU A 5 -19.65 -8.38 -2.37
CA LEU A 5 -18.33 -8.90 -2.11
C LEU A 5 -17.94 -10.03 -3.08
N ILE A 6 -18.82 -11.01 -3.24
CA ILE A 6 -18.58 -12.14 -4.16
C ILE A 6 -18.43 -11.63 -5.60
N VAL A 7 -19.31 -10.77 -6.07
CA VAL A 7 -19.22 -10.17 -7.42
C VAL A 7 -17.90 -9.44 -7.62
N TYR A 8 -17.47 -8.66 -6.64
CA TYR A 8 -16.21 -7.94 -6.70
C TYR A 8 -15.01 -8.88 -6.75
N LEU A 9 -14.95 -9.88 -5.88
CA LEU A 9 -13.85 -10.87 -5.88
C LEU A 9 -13.82 -11.68 -7.17
N VAL A 10 -14.98 -12.08 -7.70
CA VAL A 10 -15.10 -12.76 -9.00
C VAL A 10 -14.59 -11.84 -10.14
N PHE A 11 -14.98 -10.56 -10.13
CA PHE A 11 -14.49 -9.58 -11.10
C PHE A 11 -12.96 -9.46 -11.09
N LEU A 12 -12.35 -9.31 -9.90
CA LEU A 12 -10.89 -9.25 -9.76
C LEU A 12 -10.23 -10.55 -10.23
N LEU A 13 -10.79 -11.71 -9.85
CA LEU A 13 -10.28 -13.02 -10.26
C LEU A 13 -10.35 -13.20 -11.78
N LEU A 14 -11.43 -12.76 -12.43
CA LEU A 14 -11.54 -12.80 -13.89
C LEU A 14 -10.46 -11.94 -14.58
N ILE A 15 -10.15 -10.75 -14.05
CA ILE A 15 -9.05 -9.93 -14.55
C ILE A 15 -7.72 -10.66 -14.33
N ALA A 16 -7.51 -11.27 -13.16
CA ALA A 16 -6.30 -12.01 -12.84
C ALA A 16 -6.10 -13.21 -13.79
N VAL A 17 -7.11 -14.05 -13.95
CA VAL A 17 -7.06 -15.21 -14.86
C VAL A 17 -6.86 -14.78 -16.33
N ARG A 18 -7.54 -13.69 -16.76
CA ARG A 18 -7.33 -13.16 -18.12
C ARG A 18 -5.92 -12.61 -18.31
N SER A 19 -5.33 -12.06 -17.27
CA SER A 19 -3.95 -11.57 -17.28
C SER A 19 -2.95 -12.74 -17.26
N ALA A 20 -3.22 -13.78 -16.47
CA ALA A 20 -2.40 -15.00 -16.41
C ALA A 20 -2.20 -15.64 -17.78
N ARG A 21 -3.24 -15.65 -18.64
CA ARG A 21 -3.14 -16.19 -20.01
C ARG A 21 -2.14 -15.44 -20.90
N ARG A 22 -1.69 -14.25 -20.49
CA ARG A 22 -0.71 -13.43 -21.21
C ARG A 22 0.70 -13.57 -20.66
N VAL A 23 0.85 -14.16 -19.48
CA VAL A 23 2.12 -14.44 -18.85
C VAL A 23 2.77 -15.66 -19.54
N LYS A 24 3.87 -15.46 -20.22
CA LYS A 24 4.60 -16.51 -20.94
C LYS A 24 5.88 -16.90 -20.21
N ASP A 25 6.51 -15.98 -19.52
CA ASP A 25 7.81 -16.13 -18.89
C ASP A 25 7.95 -15.31 -17.59
N VAL A 26 9.11 -15.41 -16.96
CA VAL A 26 9.43 -14.70 -15.72
C VAL A 26 9.41 -13.16 -15.88
N PRO A 27 9.94 -12.55 -16.95
CA PRO A 27 9.78 -11.13 -17.20
C PRO A 27 8.33 -10.63 -17.27
N ASP A 28 7.42 -11.41 -17.86
CA ASP A 28 6.00 -11.09 -17.87
C ASP A 28 5.43 -11.11 -16.45
N PHE A 29 5.81 -12.14 -15.68
CA PHE A 29 5.29 -12.36 -14.33
C PHE A 29 5.83 -11.33 -13.31
N PHE A 30 7.12 -10.95 -13.40
CA PHE A 30 7.77 -10.09 -12.42
C PHE A 30 7.66 -8.58 -12.72
N VAL A 31 7.74 -8.17 -13.99
CA VAL A 31 7.78 -6.76 -14.39
C VAL A 31 6.89 -6.42 -15.58
N ALA A 32 5.86 -7.23 -15.85
CA ALA A 32 4.91 -7.01 -16.95
C ALA A 32 5.62 -6.67 -18.27
N ARG A 33 6.76 -7.30 -18.55
CA ARG A 33 7.64 -7.11 -19.72
C ARG A 33 8.01 -5.64 -20.01
N LYS A 34 8.02 -4.79 -18.98
CA LYS A 34 8.26 -3.33 -19.12
C LYS A 34 7.30 -2.67 -20.13
N GLY A 35 6.03 -3.04 -20.11
CA GLY A 35 5.01 -2.54 -21.04
C GLY A 35 4.01 -1.56 -20.42
N ALA A 36 4.15 -1.20 -19.14
CA ALA A 36 3.17 -0.38 -18.44
C ALA A 36 3.18 1.08 -18.89
N SER A 37 1.99 1.65 -19.08
CA SER A 37 1.79 3.08 -19.31
C SER A 37 1.94 3.90 -18.02
N ALA A 38 2.13 5.22 -18.13
CA ALA A 38 2.21 6.11 -16.98
C ALA A 38 0.94 6.05 -16.10
N LYS A 39 -0.24 5.90 -16.72
CA LYS A 39 -1.51 5.75 -15.98
C LYS A 39 -1.56 4.45 -15.19
N ALA A 40 -1.08 3.34 -15.76
CA ALA A 40 -1.03 2.06 -15.06
C ALA A 40 -0.04 2.09 -13.89
N VAL A 41 1.15 2.68 -14.10
CA VAL A 41 2.14 2.88 -13.03
C VAL A 41 1.58 3.77 -11.92
N ALA A 42 0.97 4.92 -12.29
CA ALA A 42 0.37 5.84 -11.32
C ALA A 42 -0.75 5.18 -10.52
N GLY A 43 -1.70 4.52 -11.19
CA GLY A 43 -2.81 3.84 -10.53
C GLY A 43 -2.34 2.75 -9.57
N SER A 44 -1.34 1.96 -9.99
CA SER A 44 -0.77 0.94 -9.12
C SER A 44 -0.01 1.52 -7.92
N LEU A 45 0.76 2.60 -8.11
CA LEU A 45 1.41 3.30 -7.00
C LEU A 45 0.39 3.87 -6.02
N VAL A 46 -0.67 4.54 -6.52
CA VAL A 46 -1.74 5.09 -5.68
C VAL A 46 -2.43 3.99 -4.89
N ALA A 47 -2.85 2.89 -5.54
CA ALA A 47 -3.50 1.78 -4.88
C ALA A 47 -2.62 1.12 -3.80
N THR A 48 -1.32 0.94 -4.11
CA THR A 48 -0.35 0.36 -3.17
C THR A 48 -0.14 1.24 -1.94
N ILE A 49 -0.02 2.57 -2.13
CA ILE A 49 0.25 3.51 -1.04
C ILE A 49 -1.00 3.75 -0.20
N LEU A 50 -2.19 3.73 -0.80
CA LEU A 50 -3.49 3.78 -0.09
C LEU A 50 -3.79 2.43 0.57
N GLY A 51 -2.86 1.90 1.37
CA GLY A 51 -3.01 0.64 2.11
C GLY A 51 -3.76 0.79 3.42
N GLY A 52 -4.01 -0.36 4.09
CA GLY A 52 -4.78 -0.42 5.33
C GLY A 52 -4.27 0.50 6.43
N SER A 53 -2.95 0.58 6.62
CA SER A 53 -2.33 1.48 7.60
C SER A 53 -2.48 2.95 7.24
N ALA A 54 -2.35 3.29 5.96
CA ALA A 54 -2.41 4.67 5.48
C ALA A 54 -3.83 5.23 5.46
N VAL A 55 -4.85 4.39 5.30
CA VAL A 55 -6.27 4.80 5.30
C VAL A 55 -6.92 4.49 6.63
N ILE A 56 -7.01 3.20 7.01
CA ILE A 56 -7.71 2.79 8.23
C ILE A 56 -6.94 3.24 9.47
N GLY A 57 -5.64 2.95 9.52
CA GLY A 57 -4.78 3.31 10.65
C GLY A 57 -4.66 4.83 10.86
N ALA A 58 -4.57 5.61 9.78
CA ALA A 58 -4.53 7.06 9.89
C ALA A 58 -5.85 7.64 10.44
N VAL A 59 -7.00 7.16 9.97
CA VAL A 59 -8.31 7.60 10.50
C VAL A 59 -8.48 7.16 11.97
N ASP A 60 -8.06 5.95 12.33
CA ASP A 60 -8.11 5.47 13.72
C ASP A 60 -7.21 6.32 14.65
N SER A 61 -6.09 6.83 14.14
CA SER A 61 -5.17 7.68 14.90
C SER A 61 -5.70 9.11 15.13
N GLY A 62 -6.80 9.49 14.48
CA GLY A 62 -7.37 10.83 14.53
C GLY A 62 -7.70 11.33 15.92
N ALA A 63 -8.18 10.46 16.82
CA ALA A 63 -8.46 10.80 18.21
C ALA A 63 -7.21 11.28 18.98
N ARG A 64 -6.02 10.81 18.60
CA ARG A 64 -4.73 11.15 19.20
C ARG A 64 -4.01 12.27 18.44
N LEU A 65 -4.04 12.24 17.12
CA LEU A 65 -3.21 13.09 16.26
C LEU A 65 -3.98 14.26 15.62
N GLY A 66 -5.33 14.20 15.62
CA GLY A 66 -6.15 15.19 14.91
C GLY A 66 -5.82 15.24 13.42
N GLY A 67 -5.77 16.43 12.84
CA GLY A 67 -5.43 16.69 11.45
C GLY A 67 -4.00 16.28 11.06
N ALA A 68 -3.08 16.17 12.04
CA ALA A 68 -1.72 15.68 11.80
C ALA A 68 -1.70 14.22 11.29
N ALA A 69 -2.80 13.44 11.42
CA ALA A 69 -2.94 12.14 10.78
C ALA A 69 -2.78 12.18 9.25
N SER A 70 -3.01 13.33 8.59
CA SER A 70 -2.72 13.54 7.15
C SER A 70 -1.28 13.22 6.79
N TRP A 71 -0.34 13.37 7.72
CA TRP A 71 1.08 13.14 7.46
C TRP A 71 1.40 11.70 7.10
N PHE A 72 0.63 10.72 7.55
CA PHE A 72 0.85 9.32 7.13
C PHE A 72 0.78 9.16 5.61
N MET A 73 -0.07 9.92 4.94
CA MET A 73 -0.18 9.89 3.48
C MET A 73 0.70 10.95 2.80
N LEU A 74 0.83 12.15 3.40
CA LEU A 74 1.65 13.23 2.83
C LEU A 74 3.11 12.84 2.72
N VAL A 75 3.69 12.17 3.72
CA VAL A 75 5.08 11.71 3.65
C VAL A 75 5.28 10.68 2.54
N GLY A 76 4.27 9.86 2.24
CA GLY A 76 4.28 8.96 1.09
C GLY A 76 4.33 9.70 -0.24
N ALA A 77 3.47 10.71 -0.41
CA ALA A 77 3.46 11.55 -1.60
C ALA A 77 4.77 12.33 -1.77
N LEU A 78 5.30 12.90 -0.69
CA LEU A 78 6.59 13.61 -0.69
C LEU A 78 7.75 12.65 -0.99
N GLY A 79 7.72 11.42 -0.46
CA GLY A 79 8.69 10.38 -0.78
C GLY A 79 8.71 10.02 -2.27
N LEU A 80 7.53 9.93 -2.90
CA LEU A 80 7.44 9.75 -4.36
C LEU A 80 8.03 10.94 -5.13
N LEU A 81 7.75 12.18 -4.70
CA LEU A 81 8.34 13.37 -5.34
C LEU A 81 9.87 13.36 -5.19
N ALA A 82 10.38 12.97 -4.03
CA ALA A 82 11.82 12.84 -3.78
C ALA A 82 12.47 11.73 -4.61
N LEU A 83 11.72 10.72 -5.07
CA LEU A 83 12.21 9.67 -5.97
C LEU A 83 12.42 10.17 -7.41
N ILE A 84 11.66 11.17 -7.89
CA ILE A 84 11.67 11.60 -9.31
C ILE A 84 13.08 11.90 -9.84
N PRO A 85 13.95 12.67 -9.15
CA PRO A 85 15.31 12.93 -9.63
C PRO A 85 16.17 11.67 -9.73
N PHE A 86 15.91 10.65 -8.92
CA PHE A 86 16.64 9.39 -8.90
C PHE A 86 16.05 8.32 -9.82
N ALA A 87 14.82 8.50 -10.30
CA ALA A 87 14.07 7.47 -11.03
C ALA A 87 14.78 6.99 -12.31
N GLY A 88 15.49 7.86 -13.03
CA GLY A 88 16.25 7.46 -14.21
C GLY A 88 17.40 6.51 -13.86
N ARG A 89 18.19 6.88 -12.84
CA ARG A 89 19.30 6.04 -12.37
C ARG A 89 18.80 4.72 -11.79
N ALA A 90 17.75 4.77 -11.00
CA ALA A 90 17.14 3.59 -10.43
C ALA A 90 16.63 2.64 -11.53
N TYR A 91 15.95 3.16 -12.53
CA TYR A 91 15.43 2.40 -13.66
C TYR A 91 16.56 1.74 -14.49
N SER A 92 17.66 2.46 -14.75
CA SER A 92 18.79 1.95 -15.54
C SER A 92 19.65 0.93 -14.81
N HIS A 93 19.68 0.94 -13.49
CA HIS A 93 20.45 -0.02 -12.68
C HIS A 93 19.63 -1.19 -12.17
N GLY A 94 18.28 -1.10 -12.15
CA GLY A 94 17.39 -2.17 -11.72
C GLY A 94 17.01 -3.13 -12.83
N LYS A 95 16.62 -4.35 -12.45
CA LYS A 95 16.15 -5.37 -13.39
C LYS A 95 14.74 -5.84 -13.05
N TYR A 96 14.58 -6.60 -11.98
CA TYR A 96 13.32 -7.16 -11.49
C TYR A 96 12.93 -6.64 -10.13
N ALA A 97 13.91 -6.46 -9.25
CA ALA A 97 13.70 -6.11 -7.85
C ALA A 97 14.82 -5.21 -7.33
N LEU A 98 14.60 -4.66 -6.14
CA LEU A 98 15.53 -3.74 -5.49
C LEU A 98 16.92 -4.35 -5.23
N PRO A 99 17.09 -5.63 -4.82
CA PRO A 99 18.42 -6.22 -4.68
C PRO A 99 19.26 -6.23 -5.96
N ASP A 100 18.66 -6.26 -7.15
CA ASP A 100 19.38 -6.13 -8.42
C ASP A 100 19.98 -4.73 -8.56
N LEU A 101 19.26 -3.70 -8.12
CA LEU A 101 19.77 -2.33 -8.03
C LEU A 101 20.95 -2.25 -7.04
N VAL A 102 20.78 -2.84 -5.84
CA VAL A 102 21.84 -2.86 -4.81
C VAL A 102 23.09 -3.55 -5.32
N GLU A 103 22.97 -4.67 -6.08
CA GLU A 103 24.11 -5.33 -6.71
C GLU A 103 24.86 -4.43 -7.68
N ASN A 104 24.12 -3.71 -8.53
CA ASN A 104 24.72 -2.79 -9.50
C ASN A 104 25.38 -1.56 -8.85
N LEU A 105 24.93 -1.15 -7.66
CA LEU A 105 25.52 -0.04 -6.91
C LEU A 105 26.71 -0.48 -6.03
N TYR A 106 26.61 -1.61 -5.36
CA TYR A 106 27.50 -1.99 -4.26
C TYR A 106 28.08 -3.40 -4.37
N GLY A 107 27.66 -4.20 -5.36
CA GLY A 107 28.17 -5.56 -5.57
C GLY A 107 27.35 -6.65 -4.86
N LYS A 108 27.88 -7.88 -4.91
CA LYS A 108 27.13 -9.10 -4.53
C LYS A 108 26.88 -9.25 -3.03
N GLY A 109 27.80 -8.79 -2.16
CA GLY A 109 27.62 -8.89 -0.70
C GLY A 109 26.39 -8.11 -0.20
N PRO A 110 26.30 -6.80 -0.45
CA PRO A 110 25.10 -6.01 -0.11
C PRO A 110 23.81 -6.52 -0.77
N ARG A 111 23.87 -7.06 -2.01
CA ARG A 111 22.72 -7.74 -2.63
C ARG A 111 22.19 -8.89 -1.78
N LEU A 112 23.10 -9.75 -1.27
CA LEU A 112 22.71 -10.90 -0.45
C LEU A 112 21.99 -10.43 0.83
N VAL A 113 22.53 -9.42 1.52
CA VAL A 113 21.90 -8.83 2.72
C VAL A 113 20.52 -8.27 2.37
N ALA A 114 20.41 -7.51 1.29
CA ALA A 114 19.14 -6.96 0.82
C ALA A 114 18.12 -8.08 0.50
N SER A 115 18.58 -9.17 -0.14
CA SER A 115 17.72 -10.29 -0.53
C SER A 115 17.20 -11.11 0.66
N VAL A 116 17.76 -10.94 1.86
CA VAL A 116 17.29 -11.58 3.10
C VAL A 116 16.46 -10.61 3.94
N VAL A 117 16.98 -9.42 4.21
CA VAL A 117 16.34 -8.46 5.14
C VAL A 117 15.05 -7.88 4.57
N ILE A 118 15.04 -7.56 3.27
CA ILE A 118 13.84 -6.95 2.65
C ILE A 118 12.63 -7.91 2.67
N PRO A 119 12.73 -9.19 2.25
CA PRO A 119 11.60 -10.10 2.36
C PRO A 119 11.07 -10.29 3.78
N VAL A 120 11.94 -10.32 4.77
CA VAL A 120 11.52 -10.41 6.19
C VAL A 120 10.63 -9.21 6.57
N ALA A 121 11.09 -7.99 6.26
CA ALA A 121 10.33 -6.77 6.52
C ALA A 121 9.02 -6.74 5.71
N TRP A 122 9.07 -7.05 4.41
CA TRP A 122 7.89 -7.01 3.54
C TRP A 122 6.85 -8.09 3.88
N THR A 123 7.27 -9.25 4.35
CA THR A 123 6.35 -10.28 4.88
C THR A 123 5.60 -9.77 6.12
N GLY A 124 6.27 -8.97 6.97
CA GLY A 124 5.62 -8.26 8.08
C GLY A 124 4.55 -7.26 7.61
N ILE A 125 4.81 -6.55 6.50
CA ILE A 125 3.81 -5.65 5.89
C ILE A 125 2.61 -6.45 5.35
N VAL A 126 2.85 -7.60 4.71
CA VAL A 126 1.75 -8.49 4.27
C VAL A 126 0.92 -8.95 5.46
N ALA A 127 1.57 -9.32 6.58
CA ALA A 127 0.86 -9.68 7.82
C ALA A 127 -0.02 -8.53 8.32
N ALA A 128 0.48 -7.28 8.31
CA ALA A 128 -0.32 -6.11 8.68
C ALA A 128 -1.55 -5.93 7.78
N GLN A 129 -1.45 -6.20 6.47
CA GLN A 129 -2.61 -6.17 5.58
C GLN A 129 -3.59 -7.32 5.85
N ILE A 130 -3.12 -8.51 6.20
CA ILE A 130 -3.99 -9.63 6.63
C ILE A 130 -4.75 -9.25 7.90
N ILE A 131 -4.09 -8.63 8.89
CA ILE A 131 -4.73 -8.13 10.11
C ILE A 131 -5.82 -7.11 9.78
N ALA A 132 -5.52 -6.13 8.92
CA ALA A 132 -6.46 -5.11 8.49
C ALA A 132 -7.68 -5.71 7.78
N ALA A 133 -7.45 -6.65 6.84
CA ALA A 133 -8.50 -7.35 6.12
C ALA A 133 -9.37 -8.20 7.06
N ALA A 134 -8.76 -8.91 8.02
CA ALA A 134 -9.49 -9.70 9.01
C ALA A 134 -10.41 -8.82 9.85
N LYS A 135 -9.94 -7.68 10.33
CA LYS A 135 -10.75 -6.71 11.10
C LYS A 135 -11.92 -6.16 10.25
N LEU A 136 -11.69 -5.87 8.96
CA LEU A 136 -12.77 -5.47 8.05
C LEU A 136 -13.79 -6.59 7.83
N LEU A 137 -13.33 -7.82 7.58
CA LEU A 137 -14.23 -8.97 7.40
C LEU A 137 -15.08 -9.22 8.64
N MET A 138 -14.51 -9.10 9.85
CA MET A 138 -15.27 -9.21 11.11
C MET A 138 -16.35 -8.12 11.23
N THR A 139 -16.11 -6.93 10.71
CA THR A 139 -17.13 -5.85 10.72
C THR A 139 -18.31 -6.18 9.80
N PHE A 140 -18.06 -6.84 8.67
CA PHE A 140 -19.09 -7.08 7.65
C PHE A 140 -19.67 -8.51 7.63
N THR A 141 -19.08 -9.42 8.41
CA THR A 141 -19.48 -10.84 8.47
C THR A 141 -19.40 -11.37 9.90
N PRO A 142 -20.13 -12.43 10.24
CA PRO A 142 -20.05 -13.04 11.57
C PRO A 142 -18.82 -13.92 11.78
N MET A 143 -17.73 -13.68 11.07
CA MET A 143 -16.50 -14.48 11.20
C MET A 143 -15.70 -14.06 12.42
N GLY A 144 -15.12 -15.04 13.14
CA GLY A 144 -14.07 -14.77 14.12
C GLY A 144 -12.74 -14.40 13.46
N TYR A 145 -11.85 -13.77 14.22
CA TYR A 145 -10.57 -13.23 13.72
C TYR A 145 -9.74 -14.26 12.95
N THR A 146 -9.54 -15.45 13.53
CA THR A 146 -8.73 -16.51 12.90
C THR A 146 -9.27 -16.92 11.53
N THR A 147 -10.59 -17.13 11.44
CA THR A 147 -11.23 -17.50 10.16
C THR A 147 -11.11 -16.36 9.15
N ALA A 148 -11.35 -15.12 9.58
CA ALA A 148 -11.23 -13.95 8.72
C ALA A 148 -9.79 -13.76 8.21
N ALA A 149 -8.77 -13.96 9.06
CA ALA A 149 -7.36 -13.90 8.68
C ALA A 149 -6.98 -14.98 7.67
N ILE A 150 -7.46 -16.23 7.87
CA ILE A 150 -7.23 -17.32 6.91
C ILE A 150 -7.88 -17.01 5.56
N VAL A 151 -9.12 -16.53 5.55
CA VAL A 151 -9.83 -16.14 4.32
C VAL A 151 -9.08 -15.02 3.60
N ALA A 152 -8.68 -13.97 4.32
CA ALA A 152 -7.91 -12.86 3.76
C ALA A 152 -6.60 -13.33 3.13
N ALA A 153 -5.81 -14.13 3.87
CA ALA A 153 -4.54 -14.68 3.38
C ALA A 153 -4.73 -15.57 2.14
N ALA A 154 -5.77 -16.41 2.13
CA ALA A 154 -6.10 -17.25 0.98
C ALA A 154 -6.47 -16.43 -0.26
N VAL A 155 -7.27 -15.36 -0.09
CA VAL A 155 -7.65 -14.45 -1.19
C VAL A 155 -6.42 -13.73 -1.71
N PHE A 156 -5.60 -13.12 -0.86
CA PHE A 156 -4.41 -12.37 -1.28
C PHE A 156 -3.41 -13.29 -2.00
N THR A 157 -3.11 -14.44 -1.41
CA THR A 157 -2.17 -15.40 -2.00
C THR A 157 -2.70 -15.96 -3.33
N GLY A 158 -3.96 -16.39 -3.36
CA GLY A 158 -4.59 -16.95 -4.56
C GLY A 158 -4.65 -15.96 -5.71
N TYR A 159 -4.97 -14.69 -5.39
CA TYR A 159 -5.02 -13.62 -6.38
C TYR A 159 -3.62 -13.29 -6.95
N THR A 160 -2.61 -13.17 -6.08
CA THR A 160 -1.22 -12.91 -6.49
C THR A 160 -0.67 -14.05 -7.36
N LEU A 161 -1.00 -15.29 -7.03
CA LEU A 161 -0.64 -16.48 -7.82
C LEU A 161 -1.23 -16.46 -9.23
N ALA A 162 -2.46 -15.96 -9.38
CA ALA A 162 -3.22 -16.07 -10.63
C ALA A 162 -2.63 -15.25 -11.78
N GLY A 163 -1.97 -14.11 -11.53
CA GLY A 163 -1.58 -13.26 -12.66
C GLY A 163 -0.30 -12.45 -12.52
N GLY A 164 0.41 -12.53 -11.39
CA GLY A 164 1.65 -11.78 -11.14
C GLY A 164 1.49 -10.27 -11.35
N GLN A 165 2.58 -9.61 -11.72
CA GLN A 165 2.64 -8.14 -11.85
C GLN A 165 1.69 -7.57 -12.91
N LEU A 166 1.45 -8.32 -14.00
CA LEU A 166 0.55 -7.88 -15.07
C LEU A 166 -0.90 -7.79 -14.60
N SER A 167 -1.32 -8.71 -13.74
CA SER A 167 -2.64 -8.68 -13.11
C SER A 167 -2.76 -7.50 -12.17
N ILE A 168 -1.81 -7.37 -11.26
CA ILE A 168 -1.77 -6.33 -10.22
C ILE A 168 -1.89 -4.94 -10.85
N LEU A 169 -1.05 -4.60 -11.84
CA LEU A 169 -1.13 -3.30 -12.53
C LEU A 169 -2.50 -2.96 -13.11
N ARG A 170 -3.26 -3.98 -13.55
CA ARG A 170 -4.59 -3.75 -14.13
C ARG A 170 -5.65 -3.55 -13.08
N THR A 171 -5.63 -4.36 -12.04
CA THR A 171 -6.61 -4.26 -10.97
C THR A 171 -6.35 -3.07 -10.07
N ASP A 172 -5.09 -2.75 -9.79
CA ASP A 172 -4.70 -1.59 -8.98
C ASP A 172 -5.28 -0.29 -9.50
N PHE A 173 -5.33 -0.11 -10.83
CA PHE A 173 -5.94 1.09 -11.41
C PHE A 173 -7.43 1.21 -11.05
N PHE A 174 -8.20 0.11 -11.15
CA PHE A 174 -9.61 0.09 -10.75
C PHE A 174 -9.76 0.24 -9.24
N GLN A 175 -8.91 -0.42 -8.48
CA GLN A 175 -8.89 -0.32 -7.02
C GLN A 175 -8.55 1.10 -6.56
N ALA A 176 -7.57 1.78 -7.16
CA ALA A 176 -7.27 3.19 -6.87
C ALA A 176 -8.47 4.09 -7.12
N CYS A 177 -9.16 3.92 -8.24
CA CYS A 177 -10.38 4.67 -8.54
C CYS A 177 -11.49 4.41 -7.51
N LEU A 178 -11.69 3.14 -7.13
CA LEU A 178 -12.71 2.75 -6.15
C LEU A 178 -12.38 3.25 -4.75
N ILE A 179 -11.12 3.19 -4.33
CA ILE A 179 -10.64 3.71 -3.04
C ILE A 179 -10.89 5.21 -2.96
N ILE A 180 -10.42 5.97 -3.96
CA ILE A 180 -10.58 7.42 -3.98
C ILE A 180 -12.06 7.81 -4.01
N ALA A 181 -12.86 7.15 -4.85
CA ALA A 181 -14.30 7.39 -4.92
C ALA A 181 -14.98 7.11 -3.57
N GLY A 182 -14.63 6.00 -2.90
CA GLY A 182 -15.16 5.66 -1.57
C GLY A 182 -14.78 6.68 -0.49
N LEU A 183 -13.52 7.12 -0.46
CA LEU A 183 -13.07 8.14 0.49
C LEU A 183 -13.77 9.49 0.25
N LEU A 184 -13.86 9.93 -1.00
CA LEU A 184 -14.56 11.17 -1.37
C LEU A 184 -16.05 11.08 -1.09
N LEU A 185 -16.66 9.92 -1.28
CA LEU A 185 -18.07 9.68 -0.96
C LEU A 185 -18.34 9.89 0.52
N VAL A 186 -17.59 9.20 1.40
CA VAL A 186 -17.75 9.33 2.86
C VAL A 186 -17.45 10.75 3.31
N ALA A 187 -16.34 11.34 2.82
CA ALA A 187 -15.99 12.72 3.18
C ALA A 187 -17.04 13.73 2.70
N GLY A 188 -17.59 13.55 1.50
CA GLY A 188 -18.67 14.41 0.97
C GLY A 188 -19.93 14.33 1.83
N PHE A 189 -20.39 13.14 2.18
CA PHE A 189 -21.55 12.98 3.06
C PHE A 189 -21.28 13.51 4.48
N ALA A 190 -20.06 13.31 5.01
CA ALA A 190 -19.67 13.87 6.30
C ALA A 190 -19.62 15.40 6.28
N LEU A 191 -19.20 16.01 5.16
CA LEU A 191 -19.07 17.46 5.01
C LEU A 191 -20.43 18.17 4.78
N PHE A 192 -21.29 17.59 3.93
CA PHE A 192 -22.54 18.22 3.50
C PHE A 192 -23.77 17.82 4.33
N GLY A 193 -23.61 16.98 5.35
CA GLY A 193 -24.58 16.82 6.43
C GLY A 193 -25.90 16.11 6.07
N VAL A 194 -25.93 15.25 5.05
CA VAL A 194 -27.19 14.56 4.65
C VAL A 194 -27.66 13.50 5.67
N GLY A 195 -26.91 13.25 6.73
CA GLY A 195 -27.24 12.23 7.74
C GLY A 195 -26.95 12.59 9.20
N GLY A 196 -26.62 13.81 9.51
CA GLY A 196 -26.34 14.20 10.90
C GLY A 196 -25.78 15.61 11.05
N PRO A 197 -25.70 16.14 12.24
CA PRO A 197 -25.31 17.51 12.45
C PRO A 197 -23.91 17.78 11.89
N SER A 198 -23.85 18.57 10.86
CA SER A 198 -22.68 19.30 10.36
C SER A 198 -22.05 20.21 11.45
N VAL A 199 -22.55 20.12 12.67
CA VAL A 199 -22.31 21.01 13.81
C VAL A 199 -20.91 20.84 14.42
N GLY A 200 -20.20 19.77 14.12
CA GLY A 200 -18.92 19.52 14.82
C GLY A 200 -17.69 20.07 14.11
N PHE A 201 -17.63 20.04 12.77
CA PHE A 201 -16.38 20.36 12.08
C PHE A 201 -16.16 21.86 11.91
N ALA A 202 -17.17 22.61 11.46
CA ALA A 202 -17.08 24.06 11.37
C ALA A 202 -16.95 24.69 12.75
N ASP A 203 -17.72 24.19 13.75
CA ASP A 203 -17.65 24.70 15.13
C ASP A 203 -16.36 24.23 15.84
N SER A 204 -15.83 23.04 15.59
CA SER A 204 -14.53 22.65 16.13
C SER A 204 -13.36 23.34 15.45
N LEU A 205 -13.50 23.74 14.19
CA LEU A 205 -12.55 24.63 13.50
C LEU A 205 -12.59 26.06 14.07
N LEU A 206 -13.78 26.53 14.46
CA LEU A 206 -14.00 27.92 14.90
C LEU A 206 -13.89 28.08 16.43
N SER A 207 -14.21 27.06 17.22
CA SER A 207 -14.27 27.14 18.69
C SER A 207 -12.97 26.83 19.42
N GLY A 208 -11.91 26.40 18.73
CA GLY A 208 -10.55 26.26 19.31
C GLY A 208 -10.39 25.18 20.40
N SER A 209 -11.44 24.45 20.77
CA SER A 209 -11.41 23.52 21.91
C SER A 209 -10.96 22.09 21.59
N SER A 210 -10.83 21.73 20.30
CA SER A 210 -10.22 20.50 19.81
C SER A 210 -9.76 20.74 18.37
N ALA A 211 -8.98 21.80 18.14
CA ALA A 211 -8.59 22.24 16.80
C ALA A 211 -8.06 21.06 15.98
N PRO A 212 -8.46 20.93 14.71
CA PRO A 212 -7.82 20.03 13.77
C PRO A 212 -6.39 20.49 13.58
N ALA A 213 -5.53 20.15 14.55
CA ALA A 213 -4.17 20.62 14.60
C ALA A 213 -3.41 20.06 13.39
N PHE A 214 -3.08 20.93 12.46
CA PHE A 214 -2.19 20.69 11.33
C PHE A 214 -1.29 21.92 11.18
N PRO A 215 0.01 21.75 10.98
CA PRO A 215 0.74 20.48 10.73
C PRO A 215 1.08 19.69 11.99
N PHE A 216 0.95 20.24 13.17
CA PHE A 216 1.33 19.64 14.45
C PHE A 216 0.16 19.61 15.43
N SER A 217 0.23 18.72 16.43
CA SER A 217 -0.75 18.61 17.51
C SER A 217 -0.02 18.43 18.84
N THR A 218 -0.75 18.42 19.96
CA THR A 218 -0.17 18.15 21.29
C THR A 218 0.54 16.77 21.35
N ASN A 219 0.09 15.82 20.52
CA ASN A 219 0.63 14.45 20.45
C ASN A 219 1.41 14.18 19.16
N PHE A 220 1.76 15.22 18.40
CA PHE A 220 2.53 15.12 17.17
C PHE A 220 3.39 16.35 16.97
N SER A 221 4.66 16.22 17.33
CA SER A 221 5.67 17.29 17.30
C SER A 221 6.42 17.34 15.96
N PRO A 222 7.22 18.38 15.68
CA PRO A 222 8.16 18.40 14.56
C PRO A 222 9.17 17.23 14.57
N PHE A 223 9.53 16.71 15.75
CA PHE A 223 10.40 15.56 15.87
C PHE A 223 9.71 14.26 15.46
N ASP A 224 8.41 14.10 15.79
CA ASP A 224 7.60 12.96 15.32
C ASP A 224 7.45 12.98 13.81
N LEU A 225 7.26 14.16 13.20
CA LEU A 225 7.25 14.31 11.75
C LEU A 225 8.60 13.93 11.13
N PHE A 226 9.70 14.37 11.72
CA PHE A 226 11.04 13.98 11.26
C PHE A 226 11.22 12.45 11.29
N LEU A 227 10.83 11.80 12.39
CA LEU A 227 10.89 10.34 12.51
C LEU A 227 9.96 9.66 11.47
N LEU A 228 8.77 10.19 11.26
CA LEU A 228 7.83 9.66 10.27
C LEU A 228 8.38 9.79 8.84
N VAL A 229 9.00 10.92 8.49
CA VAL A 229 9.68 11.09 7.20
C VAL A 229 10.83 10.11 7.07
N LEU A 230 11.64 9.95 8.11
CA LEU A 230 12.81 9.06 8.08
C LEU A 230 12.41 7.58 7.98
N THR A 231 11.35 7.15 8.66
CA THR A 231 10.95 5.74 8.70
C THR A 231 9.95 5.41 7.60
N TYR A 232 8.87 6.18 7.49
CA TYR A 232 7.76 5.91 6.58
C TYR A 232 7.95 6.57 5.21
N GLY A 233 8.31 7.87 5.19
CA GLY A 233 8.48 8.63 3.95
C GLY A 233 9.60 8.09 3.06
N THR A 234 10.71 7.70 3.64
CA THR A 234 11.87 7.17 2.90
C THR A 234 11.59 5.81 2.25
N THR A 235 10.67 5.00 2.79
CA THR A 235 10.28 3.74 2.14
C THR A 235 9.54 3.97 0.84
N TYR A 236 8.89 5.13 0.65
CA TYR A 236 8.28 5.49 -0.64
C TYR A 236 9.29 6.07 -1.63
N THR A 237 10.44 6.53 -1.15
CA THR A 237 11.55 6.94 -2.03
C THR A 237 12.41 5.75 -2.46
N ALA A 238 12.55 4.73 -1.63
CA ALA A 238 13.47 3.62 -1.85
C ALA A 238 12.82 2.23 -1.71
N GLY A 239 11.50 2.12 -1.55
CA GLY A 239 10.79 0.86 -1.28
C GLY A 239 10.77 -0.13 -2.45
N PRO A 240 10.94 -1.43 -2.19
CA PRO A 240 10.96 -2.47 -3.22
C PRO A 240 9.65 -2.56 -4.01
N ASP A 241 8.51 -2.32 -3.39
CA ASP A 241 7.20 -2.27 -4.02
C ASP A 241 7.06 -1.05 -4.96
N ILE A 242 7.60 0.11 -4.61
CA ILE A 242 7.64 1.30 -5.46
C ILE A 242 8.54 1.03 -6.68
N PHE A 243 9.73 0.48 -6.45
CA PHE A 243 10.67 0.15 -7.53
C PHE A 243 10.09 -0.93 -8.46
N SER A 244 9.38 -1.93 -7.94
CA SER A 244 8.77 -2.97 -8.78
C SER A 244 7.76 -2.38 -9.79
N ARG A 245 6.99 -1.34 -9.42
CA ARG A 245 6.08 -0.62 -10.34
C ARG A 245 6.84 0.24 -11.32
N MET A 246 7.86 0.93 -10.85
CA MET A 246 8.72 1.76 -11.70
C MET A 246 9.39 0.90 -12.78
N PHE A 247 9.87 -0.30 -12.46
CA PHE A 247 10.50 -1.21 -13.42
C PHE A 247 9.51 -1.79 -14.45
N CYS A 248 8.20 -1.73 -14.19
CA CYS A 248 7.17 -2.12 -15.17
C CYS A 248 6.96 -1.09 -16.28
N ALA A 249 7.36 0.17 -16.07
CA ALA A 249 7.20 1.23 -17.05
C ALA A 249 7.93 0.90 -18.36
N LYS A 250 7.39 1.36 -19.49
CA LYS A 250 8.02 1.13 -20.79
C LYS A 250 9.37 1.86 -20.97
N ASP A 251 9.53 2.99 -20.30
CA ASP A 251 10.74 3.83 -20.33
C ASP A 251 10.82 4.73 -19.08
N VAL A 252 11.97 5.40 -18.91
CA VAL A 252 12.24 6.31 -17.78
C VAL A 252 11.24 7.48 -17.73
N ALA A 253 10.89 8.04 -18.87
CA ALA A 253 9.96 9.17 -18.94
C ALA A 253 8.56 8.76 -18.46
N THR A 254 8.12 7.57 -18.86
CA THR A 254 6.87 6.95 -18.40
C THR A 254 6.89 6.68 -16.90
N ALA A 255 8.00 6.17 -16.36
CA ALA A 255 8.18 5.95 -14.93
C ALA A 255 8.07 7.27 -14.14
N LYS A 256 8.83 8.30 -14.53
CA LYS A 256 8.77 9.63 -13.89
C LYS A 256 7.38 10.24 -13.94
N LYS A 257 6.70 10.19 -15.10
CA LYS A 257 5.31 10.67 -15.24
C LYS A 257 4.35 9.90 -14.33
N GLY A 258 4.47 8.57 -14.25
CA GLY A 258 3.65 7.73 -13.38
C GLY A 258 3.83 8.09 -11.90
N ILE A 259 5.08 8.27 -11.45
CA ILE A 259 5.41 8.68 -10.08
C ILE A 259 4.84 10.07 -9.78
N ALA A 260 5.00 11.05 -10.69
CA ALA A 260 4.47 12.39 -10.49
C ALA A 260 2.94 12.40 -10.41
N PHE A 261 2.24 11.68 -11.29
CA PHE A 261 0.78 11.57 -11.24
C PHE A 261 0.29 10.91 -9.96
N ALA A 262 1.00 9.88 -9.48
CA ALA A 262 0.66 9.25 -8.20
C ALA A 262 0.80 10.25 -7.04
N ALA A 263 1.94 10.94 -6.94
CA ALA A 263 2.17 11.93 -5.89
C ALA A 263 1.12 13.06 -5.91
N CYS A 264 0.84 13.62 -7.09
CA CYS A 264 -0.19 14.67 -7.25
C CYS A 264 -1.60 14.19 -6.85
N THR A 265 -1.91 12.90 -7.05
CA THR A 265 -3.19 12.32 -6.63
C THR A 265 -3.23 12.10 -5.12
N LEU A 266 -2.14 11.64 -4.52
CA LEU A 266 -2.08 11.33 -3.09
C LEU A 266 -2.13 12.56 -2.19
N ILE A 267 -1.61 13.72 -2.63
CA ILE A 267 -1.62 14.95 -1.82
C ILE A 267 -3.04 15.36 -1.42
N PRO A 268 -4.01 15.57 -2.33
CA PRO A 268 -5.37 15.90 -1.92
C PRO A 268 -6.04 14.78 -1.12
N VAL A 269 -5.78 13.52 -1.44
CA VAL A 269 -6.32 12.37 -0.69
C VAL A 269 -5.81 12.35 0.75
N ALA A 270 -4.57 12.80 1.01
CA ALA A 270 -4.03 12.92 2.36
C ALA A 270 -4.87 13.87 3.23
N PHE A 271 -5.32 14.99 2.68
CA PHE A 271 -6.20 15.93 3.41
C PHE A 271 -7.61 15.38 3.59
N VAL A 272 -8.13 14.60 2.64
CA VAL A 272 -9.39 13.87 2.82
C VAL A 272 -9.29 12.88 3.98
N ILE A 273 -8.20 12.11 4.07
CA ILE A 273 -7.94 11.18 5.17
C ILE A 273 -7.82 11.94 6.51
N GLY A 274 -7.09 13.06 6.52
CA GLY A 274 -6.98 13.91 7.71
C GLY A 274 -8.31 14.49 8.16
N PHE A 275 -9.17 14.93 7.23
CA PHE A 275 -10.53 15.34 7.52
C PHE A 275 -11.34 14.20 8.17
N LEU A 276 -11.31 13.01 7.58
CA LEU A 276 -12.00 11.82 8.13
C LEU A 276 -11.44 11.42 9.51
N ALA A 277 -10.15 11.60 9.75
CA ALA A 277 -9.51 11.34 11.03
C ALA A 277 -10.05 12.28 12.12
N VAL A 278 -10.13 13.57 11.83
CA VAL A 278 -10.72 14.58 12.74
C VAL A 278 -12.21 14.32 12.98
N TYR A 279 -12.96 14.06 11.89
CA TYR A 279 -14.39 13.73 12.01
C TYR A 279 -14.62 12.48 12.86
N GLY A 280 -13.82 11.42 12.63
CA GLY A 280 -13.87 10.18 13.38
C GLY A 280 -13.51 10.35 14.87
N ALA A 281 -12.62 11.28 15.21
CA ALA A 281 -12.30 11.61 16.60
C ALA A 281 -13.52 12.11 17.37
N GLY A 282 -14.41 12.86 16.73
CA GLY A 282 -15.66 13.36 17.30
C GLY A 282 -16.73 12.27 17.56
N LEU A 283 -16.53 11.03 17.11
CA LEU A 283 -17.47 9.93 17.37
C LEU A 283 -17.29 9.28 18.77
N GLY A 284 -16.24 9.63 19.53
CA GLY A 284 -15.91 8.99 20.80
C GLY A 284 -15.35 7.59 20.61
N ASP A 285 -15.65 6.70 21.57
CA ASP A 285 -15.22 5.31 21.46
C ASP A 285 -16.10 4.52 20.49
N VAL A 286 -15.46 3.87 19.53
CA VAL A 286 -16.12 3.05 18.49
C VAL A 286 -15.56 1.63 18.54
N SER A 287 -16.42 0.65 18.34
CA SER A 287 -16.00 -0.74 18.13
C SER A 287 -15.60 -0.95 16.67
N GLY A 288 -14.38 -1.45 16.43
CA GLY A 288 -13.85 -1.66 15.08
C GLY A 288 -13.13 -0.45 14.49
N ALA A 289 -13.00 -0.39 13.17
CA ALA A 289 -12.32 0.69 12.48
C ALA A 289 -13.18 1.97 12.49
N ARG A 290 -12.60 3.12 12.87
CA ARG A 290 -13.34 4.41 12.89
C ARG A 290 -13.92 4.79 11.54
N ILE A 291 -13.23 4.47 10.46
CA ILE A 291 -13.69 4.81 9.12
C ILE A 291 -15.00 4.08 8.75
N THR A 292 -15.22 2.87 9.28
CA THR A 292 -16.50 2.15 9.09
C THR A 292 -17.61 2.78 9.93
N ALA A 293 -17.32 3.18 11.18
CA ALA A 293 -18.29 3.89 12.02
C ALA A 293 -18.68 5.25 11.43
N ILE A 294 -17.75 5.97 10.81
CA ILE A 294 -18.07 7.20 10.05
C ILE A 294 -19.05 6.85 8.93
N ALA A 295 -18.74 5.84 8.11
CA ALA A 295 -19.57 5.47 6.98
C ALA A 295 -20.99 5.06 7.41
N ASP A 296 -21.12 4.25 8.46
CA ASP A 296 -22.41 3.83 9.00
C ASP A 296 -23.26 5.02 9.51
N LYS A 297 -22.59 6.08 10.00
CA LYS A 297 -23.26 7.30 10.49
C LYS A 297 -23.71 8.22 9.35
N VAL A 298 -22.89 8.37 8.29
CA VAL A 298 -23.12 9.40 7.27
C VAL A 298 -23.70 8.88 5.98
N LEU A 299 -23.43 7.60 5.61
CA LEU A 299 -23.88 7.06 4.32
C LEU A 299 -25.30 6.49 4.40
N PRO A 300 -26.12 6.70 3.33
CA PRO A 300 -27.34 5.92 3.14
C PRO A 300 -27.00 4.41 3.07
N PRO A 301 -27.88 3.52 3.60
CA PRO A 301 -27.61 2.08 3.70
C PRO A 301 -27.23 1.41 2.37
N PHE A 302 -27.76 1.89 1.24
CA PHE A 302 -27.46 1.32 -0.09
C PHE A 302 -26.03 1.64 -0.58
N LEU A 303 -25.34 2.63 -0.02
CA LEU A 303 -23.94 2.99 -0.35
C LEU A 303 -22.92 2.27 0.52
N ILE A 304 -23.31 1.73 1.67
CA ILE A 304 -22.39 1.00 2.57
C ILE A 304 -21.67 -0.16 1.86
N PRO A 305 -22.36 -1.01 1.05
CA PRO A 305 -21.68 -2.05 0.30
C PRO A 305 -20.61 -1.53 -0.66
N LEU A 306 -20.85 -0.42 -1.35
CA LEU A 306 -19.87 0.21 -2.25
C LEU A 306 -18.64 0.68 -1.48
N PHE A 307 -18.83 1.33 -0.33
CA PHE A 307 -17.74 1.76 0.53
C PHE A 307 -16.95 0.58 1.11
N ALA A 308 -17.62 -0.49 1.50
CA ALA A 308 -16.96 -1.72 1.96
C ALA A 308 -16.04 -2.32 0.88
N LEU A 309 -16.46 -2.29 -0.40
CA LEU A 309 -15.61 -2.71 -1.52
C LEU A 309 -14.40 -1.79 -1.69
N ALA A 310 -14.56 -0.48 -1.47
CA ALA A 310 -13.43 0.45 -1.47
C ALA A 310 -12.42 0.12 -0.37
N LEU A 311 -12.87 -0.16 0.87
CA LEU A 311 -12.00 -0.56 1.97
C LEU A 311 -11.32 -1.93 1.73
N LEU A 312 -12.01 -2.88 1.12
CA LEU A 312 -11.38 -4.14 0.69
C LEU A 312 -10.31 -3.91 -0.36
N SER A 313 -10.55 -2.97 -1.30
CA SER A 313 -9.53 -2.57 -2.29
C SER A 313 -8.30 -1.99 -1.63
N VAL A 314 -8.44 -1.20 -0.56
CA VAL A 314 -7.33 -0.63 0.23
C VAL A 314 -6.38 -1.72 0.72
N VAL A 315 -6.90 -2.78 1.31
CA VAL A 315 -6.04 -3.84 1.88
C VAL A 315 -5.56 -4.83 0.81
N LEU A 316 -6.40 -5.15 -0.18
CA LEU A 316 -6.08 -6.12 -1.23
C LEU A 316 -4.95 -5.61 -2.15
N SER A 317 -5.01 -4.36 -2.63
CA SER A 317 -4.01 -3.76 -3.50
C SER A 317 -2.62 -3.63 -2.86
N SER A 318 -2.59 -3.41 -1.55
CA SER A 318 -1.32 -3.34 -0.82
C SER A 318 -0.78 -4.73 -0.48
N ALA A 319 -1.66 -5.69 -0.16
CA ALA A 319 -1.25 -7.05 0.20
C ALA A 319 -0.65 -7.81 -0.97
N ASP A 320 -1.32 -7.82 -2.14
CA ASP A 320 -0.84 -8.54 -3.33
C ASP A 320 0.47 -7.96 -3.87
N THR A 321 0.59 -6.62 -3.82
CA THR A 321 1.78 -5.88 -4.19
C THR A 321 2.99 -6.22 -3.33
N THR A 322 2.82 -6.17 -2.01
CA THR A 322 3.91 -6.45 -1.05
C THR A 322 4.27 -7.93 -1.05
N LEU A 323 3.27 -8.82 -1.18
CA LEU A 323 3.48 -10.26 -1.28
C LEU A 323 4.26 -10.62 -2.56
N LEU A 324 3.89 -10.05 -3.71
CA LEU A 324 4.63 -10.30 -4.94
C LEU A 324 6.06 -9.74 -4.86
N SER A 325 6.23 -8.50 -4.41
CA SER A 325 7.54 -7.84 -4.34
C SER A 325 8.52 -8.62 -3.45
N SER A 326 8.10 -9.05 -2.24
CA SER A 326 8.93 -9.88 -1.37
C SER A 326 9.24 -11.24 -2.01
N SER A 327 8.25 -11.87 -2.64
CA SER A 327 8.43 -13.16 -3.29
C SER A 327 9.37 -13.10 -4.51
N VAL A 328 9.33 -12.04 -5.30
CA VAL A 328 10.28 -11.80 -6.41
C VAL A 328 11.71 -11.71 -5.89
N ILE A 329 11.92 -11.03 -4.75
CA ILE A 329 13.24 -10.91 -4.12
C ILE A 329 13.74 -12.31 -3.66
N ILE A 330 12.87 -13.08 -3.00
CA ILE A 330 13.19 -14.47 -2.60
C ILE A 330 13.53 -15.32 -3.83
N CYS A 331 12.77 -15.20 -4.92
CA CYS A 331 13.05 -15.90 -6.18
C CYS A 331 14.42 -15.51 -6.75
N GLY A 332 14.80 -14.25 -6.68
CA GLY A 332 16.12 -13.76 -7.10
C GLY A 332 17.26 -14.35 -6.28
N LEU A 333 17.07 -14.51 -4.95
CA LEU A 333 18.04 -15.13 -4.06
C LEU A 333 18.33 -16.60 -4.46
N PHE A 334 17.31 -17.34 -4.86
CA PHE A 334 17.43 -18.75 -5.29
C PHE A 334 17.68 -18.92 -6.80
N GLY A 335 17.83 -17.83 -7.56
CA GLY A 335 18.06 -17.88 -9.01
C GLY A 335 16.92 -18.53 -9.79
N VAL A 336 15.69 -18.36 -9.33
CA VAL A 336 14.49 -18.96 -9.94
C VAL A 336 14.27 -18.48 -11.37
N GLU A 337 14.64 -17.23 -11.66
CA GLU A 337 14.52 -16.62 -12.98
C GLU A 337 15.38 -17.28 -14.06
N LYS A 338 16.43 -18.02 -13.68
CA LYS A 338 17.35 -18.70 -14.59
C LYS A 338 16.99 -20.16 -14.88
N ARG A 339 15.92 -20.67 -14.25
CA ARG A 339 15.56 -22.09 -14.30
C ARG A 339 14.32 -22.31 -15.17
N SER A 340 14.27 -23.48 -15.83
CA SER A 340 13.04 -23.96 -16.44
C SER A 340 11.92 -24.03 -15.40
N ALA A 341 10.69 -23.74 -15.76
CA ALA A 341 9.54 -23.65 -14.86
C ALA A 341 9.68 -22.53 -13.78
N GLY A 342 10.33 -21.39 -14.12
CA GLY A 342 10.52 -20.28 -13.20
C GLY A 342 9.23 -19.73 -12.61
N VAL A 343 8.16 -19.63 -13.40
CA VAL A 343 6.84 -19.15 -12.92
C VAL A 343 6.24 -20.12 -11.89
N ALA A 344 6.30 -21.44 -12.12
CA ALA A 344 5.78 -22.41 -11.15
C ALA A 344 6.54 -22.37 -9.82
N ARG A 345 7.87 -22.19 -9.87
CA ARG A 345 8.67 -22.01 -8.64
C ARG A 345 8.37 -20.70 -7.93
N ALA A 346 8.16 -19.61 -8.67
CA ALA A 346 7.72 -18.34 -8.09
C ALA A 346 6.37 -18.51 -7.38
N SER A 347 5.45 -19.28 -7.93
CA SER A 347 4.17 -19.59 -7.29
C SER A 347 4.33 -20.31 -5.94
N ILE A 348 5.27 -21.26 -5.85
CA ILE A 348 5.58 -21.95 -4.58
C ILE A 348 6.12 -20.93 -3.55
N VAL A 349 7.02 -20.04 -3.95
CA VAL A 349 7.57 -19.01 -3.07
C VAL A 349 6.46 -18.07 -2.58
N ILE A 350 5.55 -17.62 -3.46
CA ILE A 350 4.41 -16.78 -3.09
C ILE A 350 3.52 -17.48 -2.05
N LEU A 351 3.21 -18.77 -2.28
CA LEU A 351 2.40 -19.55 -1.35
C LEU A 351 3.06 -19.64 0.04
N LEU A 352 4.33 -20.01 0.08
CA LEU A 352 5.08 -20.13 1.34
C LEU A 352 5.17 -18.78 2.06
N ASN A 353 5.43 -17.70 1.34
CA ASN A 353 5.48 -16.35 1.90
C ASN A 353 4.12 -15.91 2.45
N GLY A 354 3.02 -16.21 1.75
CA GLY A 354 1.66 -15.97 2.21
C GLY A 354 1.31 -16.73 3.50
N VAL A 355 1.77 -18.00 3.62
CA VAL A 355 1.59 -18.79 4.84
C VAL A 355 2.37 -18.18 6.01
N VAL A 356 3.63 -17.77 5.79
CA VAL A 356 4.42 -17.10 6.84
C VAL A 356 3.77 -15.80 7.29
N ALA A 357 3.26 -14.99 6.35
CA ALA A 357 2.55 -13.76 6.66
C ALA A 357 1.26 -14.03 7.47
N LEU A 358 0.51 -15.08 7.14
CA LEU A 358 -0.65 -15.51 7.93
C LEU A 358 -0.26 -15.90 9.36
N LEU A 359 0.79 -16.70 9.54
CA LEU A 359 1.26 -17.08 10.87
C LEU A 359 1.64 -15.86 11.70
N LEU A 360 2.33 -14.88 11.10
CA LEU A 360 2.64 -13.61 11.75
C LEU A 360 1.36 -12.84 12.12
N ALA A 361 0.36 -12.78 11.24
CA ALA A 361 -0.91 -12.11 11.50
C ALA A 361 -1.74 -12.77 12.60
N LEU A 362 -1.57 -14.08 12.83
CA LEU A 362 -2.23 -14.79 13.93
C LEU A 362 -1.55 -14.54 15.29
N VAL A 363 -0.26 -14.20 15.30
CA VAL A 363 0.50 -13.86 16.50
C VAL A 363 0.37 -12.37 16.83
N PHE A 364 0.49 -11.51 15.85
CA PHE A 364 0.38 -10.06 16.00
C PHE A 364 -1.04 -9.61 15.59
N THR A 365 -1.64 -8.69 16.36
CA THR A 365 -3.01 -8.19 16.08
C THR A 365 -3.06 -6.67 15.89
N ASP A 366 -1.94 -5.97 16.06
CA ASP A 366 -1.81 -4.52 15.85
C ASP A 366 -1.31 -4.22 14.44
N ILE A 367 -2.12 -3.50 13.64
CA ILE A 367 -1.81 -3.14 12.25
C ILE A 367 -0.61 -2.21 12.19
N ILE A 368 -0.67 -1.11 12.97
CA ILE A 368 0.34 -0.04 12.89
C ILE A 368 1.65 -0.51 13.50
N GLY A 369 1.62 -1.15 14.67
CA GLY A 369 2.82 -1.66 15.33
C GLY A 369 3.56 -2.66 14.45
N THR A 370 2.85 -3.61 13.85
CA THR A 370 3.43 -4.61 12.93
C THR A 370 4.04 -3.94 11.69
N LEU A 371 3.34 -2.95 11.11
CA LEU A 371 3.85 -2.20 9.97
C LEU A 371 5.11 -1.40 10.31
N LEU A 372 5.06 -0.62 11.39
CA LEU A 372 6.18 0.27 11.76
C LEU A 372 7.42 -0.52 12.13
N LEU A 373 7.27 -1.68 12.78
CA LEU A 373 8.39 -2.58 13.06
C LEU A 373 9.05 -3.07 11.77
N ALA A 374 8.26 -3.52 10.80
CA ALA A 374 8.75 -3.97 9.50
C ALA A 374 9.49 -2.85 8.75
N LEU A 375 8.91 -1.64 8.73
CA LEU A 375 9.49 -0.48 8.06
C LEU A 375 10.76 0.03 8.75
N ALA A 376 10.83 -0.01 10.09
CA ALA A 376 12.03 0.41 10.83
C ALA A 376 13.23 -0.47 10.50
N VAL A 377 13.03 -1.79 10.41
CA VAL A 377 14.08 -2.74 9.98
C VAL A 377 14.61 -2.39 8.59
N TYR A 378 13.72 -2.08 7.66
CA TYR A 378 14.10 -1.71 6.30
C TYR A 378 14.79 -0.33 6.24
N ALA A 379 14.15 0.70 6.78
CA ALA A 379 14.60 2.09 6.68
C ALA A 379 16.02 2.26 7.27
N GLY A 380 16.27 1.65 8.44
CA GLY A 380 17.57 1.70 9.09
C GLY A 380 18.69 1.07 8.27
N ALA A 381 18.41 0.00 7.51
CA ALA A 381 19.44 -0.73 6.78
C ALA A 381 19.66 -0.21 5.35
N PHE A 382 18.62 0.22 4.63
CA PHE A 382 18.70 0.36 3.17
C PHE A 382 18.45 1.76 2.64
N THR A 383 17.70 2.61 3.32
CA THR A 383 17.30 3.91 2.76
C THR A 383 18.51 4.78 2.42
N VAL A 384 19.40 5.01 3.38
CA VAL A 384 20.58 5.88 3.19
C VAL A 384 21.52 5.30 2.13
N PRO A 385 21.91 4.00 2.18
CA PRO A 385 22.75 3.44 1.14
C PRO A 385 22.16 3.56 -0.26
N ILE A 386 20.86 3.26 -0.44
CA ILE A 386 20.23 3.32 -1.76
C ILE A 386 20.24 4.75 -2.30
N LEU A 387 19.83 5.74 -1.52
CA LEU A 387 19.80 7.13 -1.95
C LEU A 387 21.22 7.67 -2.23
N TRP A 388 22.18 7.33 -1.41
CA TRP A 388 23.60 7.68 -1.62
C TRP A 388 24.14 7.07 -2.91
N GLY A 389 23.92 5.77 -3.13
CA GLY A 389 24.36 5.07 -4.34
C GLY A 389 23.71 5.63 -5.61
N LEU A 390 22.42 5.96 -5.56
CA LEU A 390 21.73 6.62 -6.67
C LEU A 390 22.17 8.06 -6.90
N GLY A 391 22.61 8.77 -5.85
CA GLY A 391 23.16 10.11 -5.96
C GLY A 391 24.55 10.16 -6.56
N SER A 392 25.39 9.15 -6.27
CA SER A 392 26.81 9.15 -6.59
C SER A 392 27.16 8.51 -7.95
N LYS A 393 26.29 7.64 -8.49
CA LYS A 393 26.57 6.96 -9.76
C LYS A 393 25.82 7.58 -10.93
N PRO A 394 26.46 7.70 -12.13
CA PRO A 394 25.79 8.21 -13.32
C PRO A 394 24.67 7.25 -13.79
N GLU A 395 23.73 7.79 -14.54
CA GLU A 395 22.72 7.00 -15.26
C GLU A 395 23.41 6.15 -16.34
N LYS A 396 23.09 4.86 -16.42
CA LYS A 396 23.58 4.00 -17.50
C LYS A 396 22.86 4.40 -18.80
N PRO A 397 23.56 4.40 -19.94
CA PRO A 397 22.91 4.57 -21.22
C PRO A 397 21.86 3.48 -21.44
N PRO A 398 20.79 3.76 -22.20
CA PRO A 398 19.69 2.83 -22.44
C PRO A 398 20.12 1.56 -23.18
#